data_e2dc51cc259e38e666da1da675bdb580
#
_entry.id   e2dc51cc259e38e666da1da675bdb580
#
_cell.length_a   1.000
_cell.length_b   1.000
_cell.length_c   1.000
_cell.angle_alpha   90.00
_cell.angle_beta   90.00
_cell.angle_gamma   90.00
#
_symmetry.space_group_name_H-M   'P 1'
#
loop_
_entity.id
_entity.type
_entity.pdbx_description
1 polymer ?
#
loop_
_entity_poly.entity_id
_entity_poly.type
_entity_poly.pdbx_seq_one_letter_code
_entity_poly.pdbx_strand_id
1 'polypeptide(L)'
;MRLKRLISCLLSAALLAGLLVFPPASASGSGGFSDISDSTVADAAEMLRLLGVVDGTGGGAFNPGGTLSRAEFCKMTVEIMGRGAEEPAQRNRTIFTDVGPTYWARGYVNLASSITIGGTAGENGGTTGGTRLIMGVGDGTFRPNQAITYGEAVTILMRVLGYGSADVATGSNWYDGYVAVAQSSGLADGLSLGGAATLTRGQAAILFYNLLFTEPKDSDQVYLTTLGGSLEDNVVVLSTDATADDGTTGSVLTTSGTYKTDRVSFPGELNGTRGQLVLDKNKKLLAVLPEEGSTFRSVTVMGSPEANAIPVLGDETISVTLETPVYTSDEQAASTYEKIWTSLRSGASLRLCFNSSGKLEYIYMPSKSASVSDDNVLVAKNKPTGSNNPFASLSGGKTPAQIYKNGIPAELSDLRQYDVGTYYKSSDTLFVSDLKLSGLYENAYPNAAAPSTVTVMGAELTVLPSAQADLAAFKVGDKVTLLLTTTGQVAGAVSPDVAKSNAVGVAEVKGTTATIKLLDGILTLEGQTTYSEAAAAKLNGCLVTVSSYKRGYLTLSKVNGKGASTALNL
;
A
#
# COMPACT_ATOMS: atom_id res chain seq x y z
N MET A 1 -15.81 0.32 -36.76
CA MET A 1 -14.48 0.96 -36.60
C MET A 1 -14.12 1.37 -35.17
N ARG A 2 -15.05 1.54 -34.26
CA ARG A 2 -14.77 1.95 -32.85
C ARG A 2 -14.26 0.81 -31.94
N LEU A 3 -14.65 -0.43 -32.18
CA LEU A 3 -14.26 -1.58 -31.36
C LEU A 3 -12.77 -2.00 -31.54
N LYS A 4 -12.20 -1.83 -32.76
CA LYS A 4 -10.79 -2.15 -33.03
C LYS A 4 -9.80 -1.14 -32.45
N ARG A 5 -10.22 0.11 -32.20
CA ARG A 5 -9.38 1.13 -31.53
C ARG A 5 -9.33 0.94 -30.03
N LEU A 6 -10.40 0.42 -29.40
CA LEU A 6 -10.41 0.07 -27.98
C LEU A 6 -9.51 -1.13 -27.66
N ILE A 7 -9.47 -2.12 -28.55
CA ILE A 7 -8.60 -3.30 -28.36
C ILE A 7 -7.11 -2.94 -28.56
N SER A 8 -6.79 -1.99 -29.47
CA SER A 8 -5.42 -1.53 -29.67
C SER A 8 -4.89 -0.68 -28.50
N CYS A 9 -5.75 0.10 -27.84
CA CYS A 9 -5.37 0.85 -26.63
C CYS A 9 -5.19 -0.08 -25.42
N LEU A 10 -5.95 -1.18 -25.34
CA LEU A 10 -5.80 -2.18 -24.28
C LEU A 10 -4.54 -3.02 -24.43
N LEU A 11 -4.08 -3.30 -25.67
CA LEU A 11 -2.83 -4.05 -25.89
C LEU A 11 -1.57 -3.20 -25.69
N SER A 12 -1.61 -1.90 -25.97
CA SER A 12 -0.48 -0.99 -25.66
C SER A 12 -0.39 -0.65 -24.17
N ALA A 13 -1.50 -0.66 -23.43
CA ALA A 13 -1.50 -0.54 -21.96
C ALA A 13 -0.97 -1.81 -21.28
N ALA A 14 -1.19 -3.00 -21.86
CA ALA A 14 -0.75 -4.27 -21.29
C ALA A 14 0.77 -4.49 -21.36
N LEU A 15 1.50 -3.82 -22.24
CA LEU A 15 2.97 -3.91 -22.33
C LEU A 15 3.69 -2.96 -21.37
N LEU A 16 3.02 -1.92 -20.87
CA LEU A 16 3.48 -1.06 -19.77
C LEU A 16 3.06 -1.58 -18.38
N ALA A 17 2.20 -2.61 -18.34
CA ALA A 17 1.58 -3.12 -17.12
C ALA A 17 2.51 -3.98 -16.23
N GLY A 18 3.79 -4.11 -16.57
CA GLY A 18 4.71 -4.94 -15.78
C GLY A 18 5.01 -4.45 -14.36
N LEU A 19 4.62 -3.22 -13.98
CA LEU A 19 4.97 -2.62 -12.68
C LEU A 19 3.93 -1.63 -12.12
N LEU A 20 2.75 -1.50 -12.75
CA LEU A 20 1.67 -0.68 -12.18
C LEU A 20 0.91 -1.50 -11.12
N VAL A 21 1.12 -1.17 -9.86
CA VAL A 21 0.28 -1.68 -8.78
C VAL A 21 -0.97 -0.79 -8.74
N PHE A 22 -2.11 -1.34 -9.17
CA PHE A 22 -3.39 -0.68 -8.90
C PHE A 22 -3.64 -0.76 -7.40
N PRO A 23 -4.05 0.32 -6.73
CA PRO A 23 -4.51 0.19 -5.37
C PRO A 23 -5.67 -0.82 -5.36
N PRO A 24 -5.74 -1.74 -4.40
CA PRO A 24 -6.92 -2.55 -4.24
C PRO A 24 -8.13 -1.62 -4.10
N ALA A 25 -9.26 -1.99 -4.71
CA ALA A 25 -10.49 -1.18 -4.71
C ALA A 25 -10.96 -0.81 -3.29
N SER A 26 -10.57 -1.59 -2.31
CA SER A 26 -10.53 -1.26 -0.90
C SER A 26 -9.44 -2.09 -0.25
N ALA A 27 -8.69 -1.49 0.66
CA ALA A 27 -7.64 -2.21 1.36
C ALA A 27 -8.25 -2.93 2.56
N SER A 28 -8.49 -4.22 2.41
CA SER A 28 -8.90 -5.08 3.51
C SER A 28 -7.79 -5.16 4.56
N GLY A 29 -7.99 -4.51 5.69
CA GLY A 29 -7.15 -4.77 6.87
C GLY A 29 -7.33 -6.23 7.29
N SER A 30 -6.23 -6.95 7.51
CA SER A 30 -6.28 -8.27 8.12
C SER A 30 -6.86 -8.13 9.53
N GLY A 31 -8.03 -8.68 9.81
CA GLY A 31 -8.50 -8.68 11.19
C GLY A 31 -9.98 -8.86 11.44
N GLY A 32 -10.84 -8.84 10.42
CA GLY A 32 -12.26 -8.99 10.65
C GLY A 32 -12.68 -10.46 10.84
N PHE A 33 -12.71 -11.19 9.74
CA PHE A 33 -13.24 -12.55 9.71
C PHE A 33 -12.31 -13.48 8.92
N SER A 34 -12.09 -14.69 9.43
CA SER A 34 -11.08 -15.61 8.90
C SER A 34 -11.55 -16.45 7.71
N ASP A 35 -12.85 -16.45 7.42
CA ASP A 35 -13.50 -17.31 6.42
C ASP A 35 -13.97 -16.57 5.16
N ILE A 36 -13.53 -15.32 4.96
CA ILE A 36 -13.86 -14.53 3.79
C ILE A 36 -12.65 -14.47 2.86
N SER A 37 -12.82 -14.93 1.63
CA SER A 37 -11.79 -14.87 0.57
C SER A 37 -12.01 -13.76 -0.45
N ASP A 38 -13.23 -13.25 -0.57
CA ASP A 38 -13.59 -12.14 -1.45
C ASP A 38 -13.32 -10.81 -0.74
N SER A 39 -12.48 -9.96 -1.32
CA SER A 39 -12.08 -8.68 -0.72
C SER A 39 -13.23 -7.71 -0.55
N THR A 40 -14.18 -7.66 -1.49
CA THR A 40 -15.36 -6.79 -1.41
C THR A 40 -16.27 -7.18 -0.25
N VAL A 41 -16.47 -8.49 -0.08
CA VAL A 41 -17.22 -9.02 1.06
C VAL A 41 -16.48 -8.79 2.37
N ALA A 42 -15.14 -8.90 2.38
CA ALA A 42 -14.32 -8.68 3.57
C ALA A 42 -14.41 -7.23 4.06
N ASP A 43 -14.29 -6.27 3.14
CA ASP A 43 -14.42 -4.84 3.47
C ASP A 43 -15.82 -4.49 3.96
N ALA A 44 -16.85 -5.01 3.28
CA ALA A 44 -18.23 -4.81 3.69
C ALA A 44 -18.50 -5.39 5.09
N ALA A 45 -18.10 -6.62 5.33
CA ALA A 45 -18.29 -7.29 6.62
C ALA A 45 -17.53 -6.57 7.76
N GLU A 46 -16.29 -6.15 7.51
CA GLU A 46 -15.48 -5.41 8.48
C GLU A 46 -16.09 -4.03 8.79
N MET A 47 -16.55 -3.30 7.77
CA MET A 47 -17.26 -2.02 7.98
C MET A 47 -18.49 -2.20 8.88
N LEU A 48 -19.29 -3.23 8.61
CA LEU A 48 -20.48 -3.52 9.42
C LEU A 48 -20.14 -3.96 10.85
N ARG A 49 -19.00 -4.67 11.04
CA ARG A 49 -18.50 -5.02 12.36
C ARG A 49 -18.11 -3.78 13.15
N LEU A 50 -17.35 -2.87 12.53
CA LEU A 50 -16.90 -1.62 13.15
C LEU A 50 -18.07 -0.71 13.53
N LEU A 51 -19.15 -0.75 12.76
CA LEU A 51 -20.40 -0.03 13.05
C LEU A 51 -21.32 -0.77 14.03
N GLY A 52 -20.95 -1.97 14.50
CA GLY A 52 -21.75 -2.75 15.44
C GLY A 52 -23.00 -3.40 14.83
N VAL A 53 -23.06 -3.53 13.51
CA VAL A 53 -24.21 -4.13 12.79
C VAL A 53 -24.13 -5.65 12.80
N VAL A 54 -22.92 -6.21 12.75
CA VAL A 54 -22.66 -7.66 12.77
C VAL A 54 -21.55 -8.04 13.74
N ASP A 55 -21.71 -9.19 14.38
CA ASP A 55 -20.73 -9.74 15.36
C ASP A 55 -20.03 -11.02 14.85
N GLY A 56 -20.38 -11.51 13.66
CA GLY A 56 -19.96 -12.82 13.15
C GLY A 56 -20.79 -13.99 13.69
N THR A 57 -20.39 -15.20 13.34
CA THR A 57 -21.09 -16.44 13.72
C THR A 57 -20.41 -17.23 14.85
N GLY A 58 -19.33 -16.64 15.41
CA GLY A 58 -18.48 -17.24 16.43
C GLY A 58 -17.15 -17.73 15.86
N GLY A 59 -16.13 -17.85 16.73
CA GLY A 59 -14.80 -18.32 16.34
C GLY A 59 -14.07 -17.45 15.31
N GLY A 60 -14.44 -16.19 15.14
CA GLY A 60 -13.87 -15.32 14.10
C GLY A 60 -14.41 -15.55 12.68
N ALA A 61 -15.53 -16.27 12.53
CA ALA A 61 -16.15 -16.56 11.25
C ALA A 61 -17.32 -15.60 10.96
N PHE A 62 -17.50 -15.25 9.69
CA PHE A 62 -18.64 -14.49 9.16
C PHE A 62 -19.70 -15.36 8.48
N ASN A 63 -19.27 -16.47 7.89
CA ASN A 63 -20.07 -17.38 7.08
C ASN A 63 -20.69 -16.68 5.84
N PRO A 64 -19.87 -16.13 4.91
CA PRO A 64 -20.36 -15.31 3.79
C PRO A 64 -21.30 -16.05 2.84
N GLY A 65 -21.17 -17.37 2.71
CA GLY A 65 -22.04 -18.23 1.90
C GLY A 65 -23.35 -18.65 2.57
N GLY A 66 -23.49 -18.40 3.87
CA GLY A 66 -24.70 -18.76 4.63
C GLY A 66 -25.91 -17.92 4.19
N THR A 67 -27.10 -18.51 4.20
CA THR A 67 -28.34 -17.78 3.95
C THR A 67 -28.69 -16.89 5.14
N LEU A 68 -29.33 -15.76 4.87
CA LEU A 68 -29.77 -14.80 5.87
C LEU A 68 -31.29 -14.87 6.01
N SER A 69 -31.77 -15.01 7.25
CA SER A 69 -33.20 -14.98 7.52
C SER A 69 -33.77 -13.55 7.51
N ARG A 70 -35.07 -13.43 7.33
CA ARG A 70 -35.76 -12.13 7.39
C ARG A 70 -35.61 -11.46 8.76
N ALA A 71 -35.56 -12.22 9.84
CA ALA A 71 -35.31 -11.70 11.19
C ALA A 71 -33.88 -11.17 11.39
N GLU A 72 -32.88 -11.86 10.87
CA GLU A 72 -31.48 -11.42 10.93
C GLU A 72 -31.28 -10.14 10.09
N PHE A 73 -31.83 -10.10 8.89
CA PHE A 73 -31.81 -8.89 8.06
C PHE A 73 -32.53 -7.71 8.72
N CYS A 74 -33.66 -7.97 9.39
CA CYS A 74 -34.39 -6.97 10.18
C CYS A 74 -33.52 -6.41 11.32
N LYS A 75 -32.79 -7.27 12.07
CA LYS A 75 -31.84 -6.83 13.09
C LYS A 75 -30.77 -5.92 12.45
N MET A 76 -30.12 -6.37 11.39
CA MET A 76 -29.09 -5.58 10.71
C MET A 76 -29.62 -4.22 10.25
N THR A 77 -30.86 -4.18 9.75
CA THR A 77 -31.51 -2.92 9.34
C THR A 77 -31.70 -1.96 10.50
N VAL A 78 -32.15 -2.44 11.66
CA VAL A 78 -32.34 -1.60 12.85
C VAL A 78 -30.99 -1.11 13.41
N GLU A 79 -29.98 -1.99 13.42
CA GLU A 79 -28.63 -1.64 13.90
C GLU A 79 -27.96 -0.58 12.97
N ILE A 80 -28.01 -0.76 11.66
CA ILE A 80 -27.44 0.21 10.71
C ILE A 80 -28.16 1.58 10.77
N MET A 81 -29.41 1.62 11.19
CA MET A 81 -30.15 2.87 11.44
C MET A 81 -29.73 3.54 12.77
N GLY A 82 -28.83 2.94 13.55
CA GLY A 82 -28.45 3.43 14.87
C GLY A 82 -29.55 3.32 15.94
N ARG A 83 -30.60 2.51 15.70
CA ARG A 83 -31.80 2.42 16.53
C ARG A 83 -31.84 1.14 17.39
N GLY A 84 -30.77 0.36 17.47
CA GLY A 84 -30.71 -0.87 18.26
C GLY A 84 -31.08 -0.68 19.74
N ALA A 85 -30.73 0.45 20.32
CA ALA A 85 -31.06 0.79 21.72
C ALA A 85 -32.56 0.90 21.99
N GLU A 86 -33.40 1.07 20.98
CA GLU A 86 -34.87 1.15 21.13
C GLU A 86 -35.54 -0.23 21.16
N GLU A 87 -34.82 -1.29 20.73
CA GLU A 87 -35.36 -2.65 20.59
C GLU A 87 -35.99 -3.19 21.88
N PRO A 88 -35.38 -3.09 23.09
CA PRO A 88 -35.94 -3.67 24.29
C PRO A 88 -37.34 -3.14 24.64
N ALA A 89 -37.61 -1.86 24.36
CA ALA A 89 -38.89 -1.23 24.62
C ALA A 89 -40.02 -1.80 23.73
N GLN A 90 -39.66 -2.44 22.62
CA GLN A 90 -40.64 -2.98 21.65
C GLN A 90 -40.98 -4.45 21.88
N ARG A 91 -40.34 -5.16 22.82
CA ARG A 91 -40.54 -6.59 23.09
C ARG A 91 -41.93 -6.93 23.59
N ASN A 92 -42.60 -6.02 24.26
CA ASN A 92 -43.93 -6.26 24.86
C ASN A 92 -45.09 -6.11 23.86
N ARG A 93 -44.84 -5.74 22.62
CA ARG A 93 -45.89 -5.59 21.58
C ARG A 93 -46.03 -6.90 20.81
N THR A 94 -47.24 -7.21 20.36
CA THR A 94 -47.52 -8.31 19.44
C THR A 94 -48.05 -7.71 18.12
N ILE A 95 -47.21 -7.75 17.07
CA ILE A 95 -47.59 -7.25 15.73
C ILE A 95 -47.86 -8.44 14.82
N PHE A 96 -47.06 -9.50 14.89
CA PHE A 96 -47.16 -10.69 14.06
C PHE A 96 -47.43 -11.93 14.91
N THR A 97 -48.29 -12.82 14.45
CA THR A 97 -48.71 -14.02 15.20
C THR A 97 -47.61 -15.06 15.34
N ASP A 98 -46.65 -15.10 14.42
CA ASP A 98 -45.53 -16.03 14.39
C ASP A 98 -44.24 -15.48 15.04
N VAL A 99 -44.30 -14.27 15.60
CA VAL A 99 -43.17 -13.67 16.38
C VAL A 99 -43.57 -13.67 17.85
N GLY A 100 -43.38 -14.83 18.49
CA GLY A 100 -43.79 -15.09 19.87
C GLY A 100 -43.04 -14.24 20.93
N PRO A 101 -43.50 -14.21 22.19
CA PRO A 101 -42.94 -13.33 23.21
C PRO A 101 -41.48 -13.64 23.56
N THR A 102 -41.04 -14.87 23.35
CA THR A 102 -39.63 -15.31 23.62
C THR A 102 -38.74 -15.33 22.37
N TYR A 103 -39.30 -14.92 21.23
CA TYR A 103 -38.52 -14.91 19.98
C TYR A 103 -37.43 -13.84 20.06
N TRP A 104 -36.17 -14.21 19.79
CA TRP A 104 -35.01 -13.36 20.01
C TRP A 104 -35.05 -12.02 19.27
N ALA A 105 -35.62 -11.98 18.04
CA ALA A 105 -35.70 -10.78 17.23
C ALA A 105 -37.02 -10.00 17.39
N ARG A 106 -37.85 -10.37 18.37
CA ARG A 106 -39.20 -9.77 18.53
C ARG A 106 -39.17 -8.24 18.58
N GLY A 107 -38.28 -7.67 19.37
CA GLY A 107 -38.17 -6.23 19.51
C GLY A 107 -37.71 -5.55 18.21
N TYR A 108 -36.77 -6.15 17.49
CA TYR A 108 -36.30 -5.67 16.19
C TYR A 108 -37.44 -5.66 15.14
N VAL A 109 -38.15 -6.79 15.03
CA VAL A 109 -39.26 -6.92 14.10
C VAL A 109 -40.37 -5.91 14.42
N ASN A 110 -40.73 -5.76 15.70
CA ASN A 110 -41.76 -4.80 16.13
C ASN A 110 -41.33 -3.35 15.87
N LEU A 111 -40.05 -3.01 16.17
CA LEU A 111 -39.51 -1.67 15.93
C LEU A 111 -39.54 -1.34 14.44
N ALA A 112 -38.95 -2.19 13.60
CA ALA A 112 -38.88 -1.96 12.16
C ALA A 112 -40.27 -1.87 11.51
N SER A 113 -41.24 -2.67 11.96
CA SER A 113 -42.62 -2.61 11.49
C SER A 113 -43.40 -1.40 11.98
N SER A 114 -42.90 -0.69 12.98
CA SER A 114 -43.51 0.55 13.51
C SER A 114 -42.99 1.80 12.79
N ILE A 115 -41.84 1.73 12.12
CA ILE A 115 -41.21 2.85 11.41
C ILE A 115 -42.00 3.07 10.10
N THR A 116 -42.37 4.32 9.85
CA THR A 116 -43.04 4.75 8.62
C THR A 116 -42.15 5.69 7.85
N ILE A 117 -41.98 5.46 6.56
CA ILE A 117 -41.16 6.24 5.63
C ILE A 117 -42.11 7.09 4.76
N GLY A 118 -41.76 8.36 4.61
CA GLY A 118 -42.63 9.32 3.92
C GLY A 118 -43.95 9.54 4.66
N GLY A 119 -44.88 10.24 4.03
CA GLY A 119 -46.13 10.62 4.64
C GLY A 119 -46.08 11.98 5.35
N THR A 120 -47.23 12.58 5.53
CA THR A 120 -47.40 13.85 6.24
C THR A 120 -47.68 13.62 7.72
N ALA A 121 -47.02 14.39 8.59
CA ALA A 121 -47.34 14.38 10.01
C ALA A 121 -48.81 14.84 10.19
N GLY A 122 -49.62 13.97 10.79
CA GLY A 122 -51.00 14.31 11.15
C GLY A 122 -51.06 15.13 12.44
N GLU A 123 -52.11 15.91 12.63
CA GLU A 123 -52.30 16.83 13.78
C GLU A 123 -52.24 16.13 15.15
N ASN A 124 -52.39 14.81 15.20
CA ASN A 124 -52.34 13.98 16.44
C ASN A 124 -51.03 13.19 16.58
N GLY A 125 -49.93 13.58 15.90
CA GLY A 125 -48.65 12.91 16.00
C GLY A 125 -48.53 11.56 15.25
N GLY A 126 -49.55 11.17 14.49
CA GLY A 126 -49.53 10.03 13.56
C GLY A 126 -49.07 10.46 12.17
N THR A 127 -48.43 9.55 11.42
CA THR A 127 -48.08 9.76 10.01
C THR A 127 -49.16 9.19 9.12
N THR A 128 -49.77 10.00 8.23
CA THR A 128 -50.74 9.57 7.23
C THR A 128 -50.10 9.42 5.86
N GLY A 129 -50.40 8.35 5.12
CA GLY A 129 -49.95 8.14 3.75
C GLY A 129 -48.54 7.57 3.59
N GLY A 130 -47.82 7.27 4.69
CA GLY A 130 -46.47 6.73 4.62
C GLY A 130 -46.42 5.21 4.38
N THR A 131 -45.23 4.74 3.94
CA THR A 131 -44.94 3.32 3.74
C THR A 131 -44.20 2.77 4.96
N ARG A 132 -44.61 1.62 5.51
CA ARG A 132 -43.88 0.97 6.61
C ARG A 132 -42.52 0.47 6.13
N LEU A 133 -41.50 0.63 6.96
CA LEU A 133 -40.13 0.19 6.66
C LEU A 133 -40.12 -1.32 6.34
N ILE A 134 -40.70 -2.13 7.22
CA ILE A 134 -40.83 -3.57 7.04
C ILE A 134 -42.29 -3.96 7.22
N MET A 135 -42.77 -4.89 6.39
CA MET A 135 -44.11 -5.43 6.43
C MET A 135 -44.06 -6.95 6.56
N GLY A 136 -45.13 -7.53 7.14
CA GLY A 136 -45.38 -8.96 7.05
C GLY A 136 -45.82 -9.39 5.65
N VAL A 137 -46.10 -10.68 5.49
CA VAL A 137 -46.46 -11.28 4.18
C VAL A 137 -47.92 -11.21 3.82
N GLY A 138 -48.74 -10.47 4.57
CA GLY A 138 -50.14 -10.18 4.26
C GLY A 138 -51.14 -11.11 4.97
N ASP A 139 -50.70 -12.18 5.63
CA ASP A 139 -51.54 -13.15 6.35
C ASP A 139 -51.49 -12.98 7.89
N GLY A 140 -50.94 -11.87 8.36
CA GLY A 140 -50.70 -11.60 9.78
C GLY A 140 -49.42 -12.21 10.33
N THR A 141 -48.60 -12.81 9.48
CA THR A 141 -47.28 -13.37 9.85
C THR A 141 -46.12 -12.54 9.29
N PHE A 142 -44.94 -12.69 9.90
CA PHE A 142 -43.69 -12.08 9.45
C PHE A 142 -42.77 -13.08 8.73
N ARG A 143 -42.87 -14.35 9.05
CA ARG A 143 -42.01 -15.46 8.60
C ARG A 143 -40.54 -15.23 8.97
N PRO A 144 -40.24 -15.09 10.25
CA PRO A 144 -38.92 -14.63 10.71
C PRO A 144 -37.76 -15.53 10.29
N ASN A 145 -37.96 -16.84 10.21
CA ASN A 145 -36.94 -17.84 9.84
C ASN A 145 -36.87 -18.12 8.33
N GLN A 146 -37.74 -17.52 7.50
CA GLN A 146 -37.63 -17.65 6.07
C GLN A 146 -36.42 -16.88 5.56
N ALA A 147 -35.66 -17.46 4.61
CA ALA A 147 -34.58 -16.76 3.95
C ALA A 147 -35.12 -15.50 3.24
N ILE A 148 -34.43 -14.37 3.42
CA ILE A 148 -34.78 -13.13 2.75
C ILE A 148 -34.40 -13.18 1.28
N THR A 149 -35.25 -12.63 0.42
CA THR A 149 -34.98 -12.50 -1.01
C THR A 149 -34.30 -11.16 -1.31
N TYR A 150 -33.62 -11.08 -2.46
CA TYR A 150 -33.01 -9.86 -2.95
C TYR A 150 -33.99 -8.71 -3.09
N GLY A 151 -35.16 -8.96 -3.70
CA GLY A 151 -36.20 -7.94 -3.83
C GLY A 151 -36.73 -7.42 -2.50
N GLU A 152 -36.91 -8.30 -1.50
CA GLU A 152 -37.31 -7.89 -0.15
C GLU A 152 -36.22 -7.03 0.53
N ALA A 153 -34.98 -7.46 0.46
CA ALA A 153 -33.85 -6.76 1.07
C ALA A 153 -33.64 -5.37 0.46
N VAL A 154 -33.59 -5.30 -0.87
CA VAL A 154 -33.47 -4.02 -1.60
C VAL A 154 -34.60 -3.08 -1.25
N THR A 155 -35.84 -3.58 -1.21
CA THR A 155 -37.01 -2.76 -0.84
C THR A 155 -36.86 -2.17 0.57
N ILE A 156 -36.41 -2.96 1.53
CA ILE A 156 -36.19 -2.50 2.91
C ILE A 156 -35.10 -1.40 2.93
N LEU A 157 -33.97 -1.59 2.27
CA LEU A 157 -32.89 -0.62 2.27
C LEU A 157 -33.25 0.66 1.49
N MET A 158 -33.96 0.56 0.39
CA MET A 158 -34.49 1.74 -0.30
C MET A 158 -35.45 2.55 0.58
N ARG A 159 -36.25 1.86 1.42
CA ARG A 159 -37.10 2.54 2.42
C ARG A 159 -36.24 3.18 3.54
N VAL A 160 -35.13 2.58 3.96
CA VAL A 160 -34.14 3.25 4.86
C VAL A 160 -33.67 4.55 4.23
N LEU A 161 -33.41 4.57 2.92
CA LEU A 161 -33.02 5.77 2.17
C LEU A 161 -34.18 6.76 1.92
N GLY A 162 -35.42 6.48 2.42
CA GLY A 162 -36.53 7.40 2.34
C GLY A 162 -37.50 7.17 1.15
N TYR A 163 -37.25 6.17 0.31
CA TYR A 163 -38.14 5.87 -0.82
C TYR A 163 -39.40 5.09 -0.40
N GLY A 164 -40.55 5.70 -0.45
CA GLY A 164 -41.83 5.05 -0.22
C GLY A 164 -42.41 4.42 -1.50
N SER A 165 -43.56 3.77 -1.36
CA SER A 165 -44.24 3.15 -2.52
C SER A 165 -44.72 4.14 -3.58
N ALA A 166 -44.88 5.40 -3.24
CA ALA A 166 -45.26 6.47 -4.18
C ALA A 166 -44.06 7.00 -5.00
N ASP A 167 -42.81 6.68 -4.57
CA ASP A 167 -41.61 7.19 -5.17
C ASP A 167 -40.98 6.25 -6.22
N VAL A 168 -41.54 5.06 -6.37
CA VAL A 168 -41.05 4.02 -7.26
C VAL A 168 -42.08 3.63 -8.31
N ALA A 169 -41.61 3.25 -9.49
CA ALA A 169 -42.50 2.79 -10.55
C ALA A 169 -43.16 1.45 -10.18
N THR A 170 -44.38 1.23 -10.66
CA THR A 170 -45.02 -0.08 -10.57
C THR A 170 -44.44 -1.02 -11.62
N GLY A 171 -44.10 -2.24 -11.21
CA GLY A 171 -43.62 -3.31 -12.08
C GLY A 171 -44.52 -4.54 -12.06
N SER A 172 -44.04 -5.63 -12.66
CA SER A 172 -44.75 -6.94 -12.63
C SER A 172 -44.74 -7.53 -11.22
N ASN A 173 -43.69 -7.26 -10.44
CA ASN A 173 -43.60 -7.63 -9.04
C ASN A 173 -43.58 -6.36 -8.18
N TRP A 174 -44.03 -6.48 -6.95
CA TRP A 174 -44.14 -5.35 -6.02
C TRP A 174 -42.78 -4.68 -5.66
N TYR A 175 -41.67 -5.38 -5.84
CA TYR A 175 -40.29 -4.90 -5.58
C TYR A 175 -39.60 -4.32 -6.81
N ASP A 176 -40.10 -4.53 -8.03
CA ASP A 176 -39.42 -4.18 -9.29
C ASP A 176 -39.02 -2.69 -9.34
N GLY A 177 -39.89 -1.79 -8.90
CA GLY A 177 -39.61 -0.37 -8.86
C GLY A 177 -38.46 -0.01 -7.87
N TYR A 178 -38.44 -0.64 -6.72
CA TYR A 178 -37.34 -0.44 -5.75
C TYR A 178 -36.03 -0.98 -6.28
N VAL A 179 -36.02 -2.14 -6.94
CA VAL A 179 -34.83 -2.73 -7.56
C VAL A 179 -34.27 -1.81 -8.66
N ALA A 180 -35.13 -1.23 -9.49
CA ALA A 180 -34.72 -0.30 -10.54
C ALA A 180 -34.05 0.96 -9.98
N VAL A 181 -34.61 1.56 -8.91
CA VAL A 181 -34.01 2.71 -8.25
C VAL A 181 -32.70 2.32 -7.56
N ALA A 182 -32.61 1.17 -6.90
CA ALA A 182 -31.41 0.68 -6.28
C ALA A 182 -30.25 0.50 -7.27
N GLN A 183 -30.54 0.03 -8.48
CA GLN A 183 -29.56 -0.10 -9.56
C GLN A 183 -29.05 1.26 -10.07
N SER A 184 -29.90 2.28 -10.08
CA SER A 184 -29.53 3.61 -10.56
C SER A 184 -28.86 4.48 -9.48
N SER A 185 -29.06 4.16 -8.20
CA SER A 185 -28.53 4.92 -7.06
C SER A 185 -27.21 4.36 -6.49
N GLY A 186 -26.70 3.24 -7.01
CA GLY A 186 -25.50 2.58 -6.50
C GLY A 186 -25.74 1.59 -5.36
N LEU A 187 -26.95 1.53 -4.76
CA LEU A 187 -27.24 0.57 -3.68
C LEU A 187 -27.02 -0.90 -4.12
N ALA A 188 -27.29 -1.21 -5.37
CA ALA A 188 -27.18 -2.56 -5.93
C ALA A 188 -25.83 -2.84 -6.61
N ASP A 189 -24.84 -1.95 -6.52
CA ASP A 189 -23.55 -2.12 -7.17
C ASP A 189 -22.84 -3.40 -6.71
N GLY A 190 -22.20 -4.07 -7.66
CA GLY A 190 -21.54 -5.36 -7.43
C GLY A 190 -22.48 -6.56 -7.33
N LEU A 191 -23.82 -6.36 -7.41
CA LEU A 191 -24.82 -7.42 -7.33
C LEU A 191 -25.71 -7.45 -8.57
N SER A 192 -25.83 -8.64 -9.17
CA SER A 192 -26.73 -8.89 -10.31
C SER A 192 -27.60 -10.12 -10.00
N LEU A 193 -28.68 -9.92 -9.25
CA LEU A 193 -29.57 -10.97 -8.77
C LEU A 193 -31.02 -10.76 -9.22
N GLY A 194 -31.73 -11.87 -9.49
CA GLY A 194 -33.18 -11.82 -9.66
C GLY A 194 -33.89 -11.51 -8.35
N GLY A 195 -34.97 -10.73 -8.36
CA GLY A 195 -35.65 -10.31 -7.15
C GLY A 195 -36.12 -11.44 -6.21
N ALA A 196 -36.40 -12.64 -6.76
CA ALA A 196 -36.80 -13.83 -6.00
C ALA A 196 -35.60 -14.65 -5.47
N ALA A 197 -34.36 -14.32 -5.83
CA ALA A 197 -33.18 -15.02 -5.35
C ALA A 197 -32.99 -14.78 -3.84
N THR A 198 -32.65 -15.83 -3.09
CA THR A 198 -32.30 -15.71 -1.67
C THR A 198 -30.92 -15.09 -1.53
N LEU A 199 -30.74 -14.21 -0.53
CA LEU A 199 -29.47 -13.59 -0.24
C LEU A 199 -28.59 -14.47 0.65
N THR A 200 -27.28 -14.44 0.34
CA THR A 200 -26.25 -14.88 1.28
C THR A 200 -25.87 -13.73 2.22
N ARG A 201 -25.20 -14.07 3.32
CA ARG A 201 -24.68 -13.07 4.27
C ARG A 201 -23.67 -12.13 3.62
N GLY A 202 -22.80 -12.64 2.71
CA GLY A 202 -21.86 -11.82 1.96
C GLY A 202 -22.55 -10.82 1.04
N GLN A 203 -23.55 -11.25 0.30
CA GLN A 203 -24.35 -10.36 -0.56
C GLN A 203 -25.13 -9.31 0.23
N ALA A 204 -25.67 -9.69 1.38
CA ALA A 204 -26.32 -8.73 2.28
C ALA A 204 -25.30 -7.70 2.83
N ALA A 205 -24.08 -8.13 3.18
CA ALA A 205 -23.04 -7.22 3.63
C ALA A 205 -22.70 -6.17 2.54
N ILE A 206 -22.60 -6.57 1.28
CA ILE A 206 -22.39 -5.65 0.16
C ILE A 206 -23.53 -4.63 0.07
N LEU A 207 -24.80 -5.05 0.17
CA LEU A 207 -25.94 -4.12 0.16
C LEU A 207 -25.89 -3.10 1.29
N PHE A 208 -25.59 -3.54 2.52
CA PHE A 208 -25.47 -2.65 3.67
C PHE A 208 -24.25 -1.72 3.56
N TYR A 209 -23.16 -2.19 2.98
CA TYR A 209 -21.99 -1.36 2.69
C TYR A 209 -22.35 -0.27 1.68
N ASN A 210 -22.98 -0.64 0.55
CA ASN A 210 -23.41 0.31 -0.46
C ASN A 210 -24.41 1.33 0.12
N LEU A 211 -25.32 0.89 1.02
CA LEU A 211 -26.25 1.78 1.70
C LEU A 211 -25.54 2.98 2.35
N LEU A 212 -24.37 2.75 2.98
CA LEU A 212 -23.62 3.81 3.67
C LEU A 212 -23.19 4.94 2.72
N PHE A 213 -22.91 4.60 1.46
CA PHE A 213 -22.42 5.52 0.43
C PHE A 213 -23.51 5.94 -0.58
N THR A 214 -24.74 5.48 -0.40
CA THR A 214 -25.88 5.89 -1.23
C THR A 214 -26.53 7.13 -0.59
N GLU A 215 -26.88 8.10 -1.42
CA GLU A 215 -27.61 9.30 -1.00
C GLU A 215 -29.06 8.96 -0.66
N PRO A 216 -29.58 9.32 0.53
CA PRO A 216 -31.00 9.25 0.82
C PRO A 216 -31.81 10.12 -0.14
N LYS A 217 -33.07 9.76 -0.34
CA LYS A 217 -34.00 10.58 -1.09
C LYS A 217 -34.04 12.03 -0.54
N ASP A 218 -34.00 12.99 -1.42
CA ASP A 218 -34.01 14.40 -1.07
C ASP A 218 -32.77 14.88 -0.27
N SER A 219 -31.65 14.17 -0.37
CA SER A 219 -30.35 14.52 0.24
C SER A 219 -29.24 14.51 -0.81
N ASP A 220 -28.27 15.40 -0.64
CA ASP A 220 -27.01 15.46 -1.38
C ASP A 220 -25.83 14.90 -0.55
N GLN A 221 -26.14 14.25 0.57
CA GLN A 221 -25.16 13.63 1.46
C GLN A 221 -25.43 12.14 1.56
N VAL A 222 -24.37 11.33 1.60
CA VAL A 222 -24.47 9.88 1.73
C VAL A 222 -25.09 9.46 3.07
N TYR A 223 -25.69 8.29 3.14
CA TYR A 223 -26.39 7.79 4.33
C TYR A 223 -25.51 7.75 5.59
N LEU A 224 -24.20 7.48 5.44
CA LEU A 224 -23.24 7.47 6.55
C LEU A 224 -23.30 8.77 7.38
N THR A 225 -23.53 9.91 6.74
CA THR A 225 -23.60 11.22 7.44
C THR A 225 -24.81 11.31 8.36
N THR A 226 -25.90 10.63 8.06
CA THR A 226 -27.10 10.55 8.92
C THR A 226 -26.80 9.81 10.24
N LEU A 227 -25.76 8.97 10.25
CA LEU A 227 -25.28 8.24 11.42
C LEU A 227 -24.23 9.04 12.21
N GLY A 228 -23.95 10.30 11.79
CA GLY A 228 -22.93 11.15 12.37
C GLY A 228 -21.53 10.89 11.85
N GLY A 229 -21.35 9.99 10.89
CA GLY A 229 -20.08 9.78 10.20
C GLY A 229 -19.74 10.92 9.25
N SER A 230 -18.54 10.89 8.68
CA SER A 230 -18.08 11.89 7.71
C SER A 230 -17.11 11.28 6.71
N LEU A 231 -17.02 11.94 5.56
CA LEU A 231 -16.06 11.66 4.52
C LEU A 231 -15.07 12.83 4.45
N GLU A 232 -13.78 12.53 4.30
CA GLU A 232 -12.75 13.54 4.09
C GLU A 232 -12.01 13.24 2.80
N ASP A 233 -12.14 14.15 1.83
CA ASP A 233 -11.64 13.98 0.48
C ASP A 233 -10.18 14.42 0.33
N ASN A 234 -9.53 13.92 -0.73
CA ASN A 234 -8.21 14.37 -1.18
C ASN A 234 -7.12 14.23 -0.10
N VAL A 235 -7.19 13.19 0.70
CA VAL A 235 -6.25 12.91 1.79
C VAL A 235 -5.22 11.87 1.33
N VAL A 236 -3.93 12.12 1.60
CA VAL A 236 -2.87 11.13 1.38
C VAL A 236 -2.59 10.40 2.69
N VAL A 237 -2.61 9.07 2.65
CA VAL A 237 -2.19 8.23 3.78
C VAL A 237 -0.67 8.24 3.85
N LEU A 238 -0.11 8.66 4.97
CA LEU A 238 1.33 8.79 5.16
C LEU A 238 1.91 7.56 5.88
N SER A 239 1.21 7.05 6.90
CA SER A 239 1.60 5.83 7.60
C SER A 239 0.36 5.11 8.16
N THR A 240 0.27 3.82 7.92
CA THR A 240 -0.78 2.95 8.49
C THR A 240 -0.42 2.36 9.86
N ASP A 241 0.77 2.65 10.38
CA ASP A 241 1.25 2.19 11.69
C ASP A 241 1.91 3.36 12.42
N ALA A 242 1.12 4.40 12.68
CA ALA A 242 1.56 5.58 13.42
C ALA A 242 1.18 5.48 14.89
N THR A 243 1.81 6.33 15.70
CA THR A 243 1.42 6.54 17.10
C THR A 243 0.72 7.89 17.20
N ALA A 244 -0.50 7.91 17.72
CA ALA A 244 -1.25 9.15 17.96
C ALA A 244 -0.63 9.95 19.14
N ASP A 245 -0.98 11.22 19.25
CA ASP A 245 -0.44 12.13 20.27
C ASP A 245 -0.67 11.64 21.72
N ASP A 246 -1.71 10.87 21.95
CA ASP A 246 -1.99 10.25 23.25
C ASP A 246 -1.30 8.90 23.49
N GLY A 247 -0.40 8.50 22.60
CA GLY A 247 0.36 7.24 22.67
C GLY A 247 -0.37 6.02 22.10
N THR A 248 -1.55 6.17 21.49
CA THR A 248 -2.25 5.05 20.83
C THR A 248 -1.47 4.60 19.59
N THR A 249 -0.98 3.36 19.59
CA THR A 249 -0.29 2.73 18.46
C THR A 249 -1.29 2.14 17.45
N GLY A 250 -0.84 1.88 16.21
CA GLY A 250 -1.70 1.36 15.14
C GLY A 250 -2.69 2.40 14.60
N SER A 251 -2.42 3.68 14.83
CA SER A 251 -3.16 4.80 14.24
C SER A 251 -2.69 5.06 12.81
N VAL A 252 -3.51 5.75 12.03
CA VAL A 252 -3.20 6.11 10.64
C VAL A 252 -2.85 7.59 10.56
N LEU A 253 -1.61 7.89 10.17
CA LEU A 253 -1.16 9.25 9.88
C LEU A 253 -1.52 9.61 8.44
N THR A 254 -2.09 10.79 8.26
CA THR A 254 -2.51 11.31 6.96
C THR A 254 -2.16 12.79 6.82
N THR A 255 -2.34 13.35 5.64
CA THR A 255 -2.14 14.79 5.40
C THR A 255 -3.16 15.66 6.14
N SER A 256 -4.29 15.13 6.59
CA SER A 256 -5.31 15.86 7.34
C SER A 256 -5.23 15.65 8.86
N GLY A 257 -4.49 14.65 9.32
CA GLY A 257 -4.35 14.35 10.75
C GLY A 257 -3.95 12.92 11.05
N THR A 258 -3.91 12.58 12.33
CA THR A 258 -3.71 11.21 12.82
C THR A 258 -5.03 10.65 13.32
N TYR A 259 -5.48 9.54 12.75
CA TYR A 259 -6.76 8.92 13.05
C TYR A 259 -6.58 7.60 13.78
N LYS A 260 -7.31 7.44 14.87
CA LYS A 260 -7.44 6.15 15.55
C LYS A 260 -8.40 5.25 14.77
N THR A 261 -8.24 3.96 14.94
CA THR A 261 -9.11 2.95 14.33
C THR A 261 -9.35 1.80 15.29
N ASP A 262 -10.50 1.15 15.16
CA ASP A 262 -10.80 -0.12 15.82
C ASP A 262 -10.53 -1.32 14.88
N ARG A 263 -9.98 -1.08 13.70
CA ARG A 263 -9.40 -2.13 12.86
C ARG A 263 -8.14 -2.68 13.51
N VAL A 264 -7.88 -3.97 13.30
CA VAL A 264 -6.64 -4.61 13.77
C VAL A 264 -5.41 -3.95 13.11
N SER A 265 -5.48 -3.70 11.80
CA SER A 265 -4.46 -2.98 11.05
C SER A 265 -5.00 -2.51 9.70
N PHE A 266 -4.37 -1.49 9.14
CA PHE A 266 -4.47 -1.17 7.73
C PHE A 266 -3.25 -1.72 6.98
N PRO A 267 -3.40 -2.18 5.74
CA PRO A 267 -2.26 -2.68 4.97
C PRO A 267 -1.28 -1.56 4.62
N GLY A 268 0.02 -1.89 4.68
CA GLY A 268 1.10 -0.92 4.38
C GLY A 268 1.08 -0.41 2.94
N GLU A 269 0.42 -1.12 2.03
CA GLU A 269 0.22 -0.74 0.64
C GLU A 269 -0.61 0.54 0.48
N LEU A 270 -1.37 0.94 1.51
CA LEU A 270 -2.05 2.23 1.54
C LEU A 270 -1.11 3.42 1.74
N ASN A 271 0.09 3.20 2.26
CA ASN A 271 1.06 4.28 2.46
C ASN A 271 1.38 4.96 1.12
N GLY A 272 1.20 6.26 1.07
CA GLY A 272 1.31 7.06 -0.14
C GLY A 272 0.06 7.06 -1.03
N THR A 273 -1.05 6.42 -0.64
CA THR A 273 -2.30 6.44 -1.39
C THR A 273 -3.09 7.70 -1.09
N ARG A 274 -3.54 8.41 -2.15
CA ARG A 274 -4.54 9.46 -2.04
C ARG A 274 -5.93 8.86 -2.14
N GLY A 275 -6.86 9.40 -1.36
CA GLY A 275 -8.24 8.93 -1.39
C GLY A 275 -9.14 9.71 -0.45
N GLN A 276 -10.27 9.09 -0.15
CA GLN A 276 -11.27 9.58 0.78
C GLN A 276 -11.21 8.77 2.08
N LEU A 277 -11.16 9.44 3.21
CA LEU A 277 -11.26 8.80 4.53
C LEU A 277 -12.73 8.65 4.91
N VAL A 278 -13.09 7.50 5.41
CA VAL A 278 -14.42 7.19 5.96
C VAL A 278 -14.32 7.16 7.48
N LEU A 279 -14.99 8.08 8.15
CA LEU A 279 -14.93 8.26 9.60
C LEU A 279 -16.27 7.97 10.26
N ASP A 280 -16.25 7.37 11.44
CA ASP A 280 -17.43 7.22 12.28
C ASP A 280 -17.79 8.54 13.01
N LYS A 281 -18.89 8.50 13.77
CA LYS A 281 -19.34 9.65 14.59
C LYS A 281 -18.33 10.11 15.65
N ASN A 282 -17.37 9.28 16.03
CA ASN A 282 -16.32 9.57 16.99
C ASN A 282 -15.00 9.97 16.32
N LYS A 283 -15.01 10.17 15.00
CA LYS A 283 -13.84 10.47 14.16
C LYS A 283 -12.81 9.33 14.12
N LYS A 284 -13.23 8.09 14.39
CA LYS A 284 -12.39 6.92 14.14
C LYS A 284 -12.42 6.55 12.67
N LEU A 285 -11.26 6.18 12.15
CA LEU A 285 -11.12 5.76 10.76
C LEU A 285 -11.72 4.36 10.56
N LEU A 286 -12.73 4.27 9.71
CA LEU A 286 -13.39 3.04 9.32
C LEU A 286 -12.76 2.43 8.06
N ALA A 287 -12.47 3.26 7.05
CA ALA A 287 -11.89 2.83 5.79
C ALA A 287 -11.13 3.96 5.11
N VAL A 288 -10.27 3.59 4.16
CA VAL A 288 -9.67 4.47 3.17
C VAL A 288 -10.17 3.99 1.81
N LEU A 289 -10.82 4.87 1.05
CA LEU A 289 -11.26 4.62 -0.32
C LEU A 289 -10.26 5.28 -1.26
N PRO A 290 -9.42 4.51 -1.98
CA PRO A 290 -8.46 5.08 -2.92
C PRO A 290 -9.15 5.86 -4.03
N GLU A 291 -8.49 6.93 -4.51
CA GLU A 291 -8.95 7.72 -5.63
C GLU A 291 -9.01 6.88 -6.91
N GLU A 292 -10.17 6.90 -7.59
CA GLU A 292 -10.35 6.14 -8.82
C GLU A 292 -9.44 6.65 -9.94
N GLY A 293 -8.88 5.71 -10.72
CA GLY A 293 -8.02 5.99 -11.86
C GLY A 293 -6.59 6.39 -11.50
N SER A 294 -6.27 6.55 -10.23
CA SER A 294 -4.89 6.71 -9.78
C SER A 294 -4.13 5.39 -9.89
N THR A 295 -2.88 5.45 -10.34
CA THR A 295 -1.98 4.30 -10.40
C THR A 295 -0.70 4.59 -9.65
N PHE A 296 -0.11 3.54 -9.06
CA PHE A 296 1.12 3.66 -8.29
C PHE A 296 2.22 2.81 -8.90
N ARG A 297 3.42 3.34 -8.87
CA ARG A 297 4.61 2.63 -9.28
C ARG A 297 5.70 2.80 -8.23
N SER A 298 6.15 1.70 -7.64
CA SER A 298 7.35 1.71 -6.80
C SER A 298 8.58 1.65 -7.68
N VAL A 299 9.53 2.54 -7.43
CA VAL A 299 10.79 2.63 -8.17
C VAL A 299 11.97 2.75 -7.21
N THR A 300 13.12 2.28 -7.67
CA THR A 300 14.40 2.51 -6.99
C THR A 300 15.20 3.51 -7.79
N VAL A 301 15.65 4.58 -7.15
CA VAL A 301 16.50 5.59 -7.77
C VAL A 301 17.84 4.97 -8.14
N MET A 302 18.33 5.24 -9.35
CA MET A 302 19.64 4.82 -9.84
C MET A 302 20.44 6.04 -10.29
N GLY A 303 21.71 6.12 -9.85
CA GLY A 303 22.54 7.27 -10.18
C GLY A 303 22.15 8.55 -9.43
N SER A 304 22.39 9.69 -10.06
CA SER A 304 22.13 11.03 -9.49
C SER A 304 20.89 11.65 -10.12
N PRO A 305 19.83 11.93 -9.37
CA PRO A 305 18.69 12.67 -9.86
C PRO A 305 19.08 14.07 -10.34
N GLU A 306 18.29 14.60 -11.26
CA GLU A 306 18.40 15.95 -11.81
C GLU A 306 17.14 16.77 -11.49
N ALA A 307 17.17 18.07 -11.68
CA ALA A 307 16.05 18.97 -11.38
C ALA A 307 14.73 18.63 -12.12
N ASN A 308 14.81 17.93 -13.23
CA ASN A 308 13.67 17.55 -14.07
C ASN A 308 13.59 16.06 -14.38
N ALA A 309 14.46 15.24 -13.75
CA ALA A 309 14.60 13.83 -14.09
C ALA A 309 15.05 12.98 -12.90
N ILE A 310 14.40 11.83 -12.74
CA ILE A 310 14.79 10.82 -11.74
C ILE A 310 15.19 9.57 -12.53
N PRO A 311 16.48 9.23 -12.61
CA PRO A 311 16.90 7.94 -13.14
C PRO A 311 16.48 6.83 -12.19
N VAL A 312 15.86 5.80 -12.72
CA VAL A 312 15.35 4.67 -11.95
C VAL A 312 15.86 3.35 -12.51
N LEU A 313 15.76 2.31 -11.71
CA LEU A 313 16.14 0.97 -12.09
C LEU A 313 15.44 0.54 -13.39
N GLY A 314 16.19 -0.11 -14.30
CA GLY A 314 15.71 -0.54 -15.63
C GLY A 314 16.02 0.43 -16.74
N ASP A 315 17.07 1.28 -16.59
CA ASP A 315 17.53 2.29 -17.57
C ASP A 315 16.43 3.28 -17.99
N GLU A 316 15.49 3.52 -17.11
CA GLU A 316 14.38 4.45 -17.30
C GLU A 316 14.64 5.76 -16.56
N THR A 317 14.10 6.84 -17.11
CA THR A 317 14.12 8.16 -16.48
C THR A 317 12.71 8.69 -16.33
N ILE A 318 12.33 9.02 -15.11
CA ILE A 318 11.02 9.59 -14.79
C ILE A 318 11.12 11.11 -14.88
N SER A 319 10.29 11.71 -15.74
CA SER A 319 10.16 13.16 -15.82
C SER A 319 9.44 13.70 -14.59
N VAL A 320 10.00 14.75 -14.00
CA VAL A 320 9.49 15.38 -12.77
C VAL A 320 9.64 16.89 -12.89
N THR A 321 8.89 17.65 -12.11
CA THR A 321 9.08 19.12 -11.97
C THR A 321 9.53 19.44 -10.55
N LEU A 322 10.19 20.59 -10.36
CA LEU A 322 10.64 21.03 -9.04
C LEU A 322 9.47 21.22 -8.06
N GLU A 323 8.29 21.60 -8.58
CA GLU A 323 7.07 21.81 -7.79
C GLU A 323 6.32 20.48 -7.48
N THR A 324 6.75 19.36 -8.05
CA THR A 324 6.08 18.06 -7.80
C THR A 324 6.02 17.81 -6.29
N PRO A 325 4.82 17.62 -5.70
CA PRO A 325 4.66 17.38 -4.28
C PRO A 325 5.38 16.09 -3.86
N VAL A 326 5.97 16.12 -2.67
CA VAL A 326 6.61 14.97 -2.05
C VAL A 326 6.04 14.78 -0.66
N TYR A 327 5.46 13.61 -0.42
CA TYR A 327 4.95 13.19 0.88
C TYR A 327 5.90 12.19 1.52
N THR A 328 5.98 12.21 2.85
CA THR A 328 6.79 11.27 3.63
C THR A 328 5.95 10.59 4.71
N SER A 329 6.41 9.47 5.24
CA SER A 329 5.69 8.70 6.26
C SER A 329 5.58 9.40 7.63
N ASP A 330 6.30 10.46 7.85
CA ASP A 330 6.51 11.11 9.16
C ASP A 330 6.10 12.59 9.20
N GLU A 331 5.74 13.20 8.05
CA GLU A 331 5.33 14.60 8.00
C GLU A 331 4.00 14.79 7.28
N GLN A 332 3.07 15.48 7.93
CA GLN A 332 1.75 15.81 7.36
C GLN A 332 1.84 16.79 6.18
N ALA A 333 2.77 17.74 6.27
CA ALA A 333 2.93 18.75 5.23
C ALA A 333 3.72 18.18 4.03
N ALA A 334 3.20 18.37 2.83
CA ALA A 334 3.94 18.08 1.62
C ALA A 334 5.21 18.91 1.52
N SER A 335 6.30 18.28 1.11
CA SER A 335 7.49 18.94 0.59
C SER A 335 7.37 19.11 -0.92
N THR A 336 8.43 19.52 -1.61
CA THR A 336 8.52 19.57 -3.06
C THR A 336 9.77 18.82 -3.53
N TYR A 337 9.77 18.40 -4.79
CA TYR A 337 10.93 17.76 -5.38
C TYR A 337 12.16 18.68 -5.35
N GLU A 338 11.98 20.01 -5.49
CA GLU A 338 13.04 21.01 -5.36
C GLU A 338 13.85 20.84 -4.06
N LYS A 339 13.17 20.54 -2.95
CA LYS A 339 13.81 20.43 -1.62
C LYS A 339 14.54 19.11 -1.39
N ILE A 340 14.27 18.09 -2.20
CA ILE A 340 14.78 16.75 -1.95
C ILE A 340 15.74 16.22 -3.01
N TRP A 341 15.66 16.66 -4.27
CA TRP A 341 16.37 16.01 -5.38
C TRP A 341 17.89 15.96 -5.19
N THR A 342 18.48 17.01 -4.61
CA THR A 342 19.92 17.05 -4.32
C THR A 342 20.35 16.08 -3.20
N SER A 343 19.41 15.64 -2.37
CA SER A 343 19.64 14.69 -1.28
C SER A 343 19.28 13.25 -1.63
N LEU A 344 18.50 13.04 -2.71
CA LEU A 344 18.20 11.70 -3.20
C LEU A 344 19.49 10.99 -3.65
N ARG A 345 19.58 9.73 -3.31
CA ARG A 345 20.73 8.88 -3.65
C ARG A 345 20.28 7.63 -4.37
N SER A 346 21.17 7.04 -5.13
CA SER A 346 20.99 5.70 -5.68
C SER A 346 20.60 4.71 -4.58
N GLY A 347 19.59 3.87 -4.85
CA GLY A 347 19.01 2.95 -3.87
C GLY A 347 17.81 3.50 -3.09
N ALA A 348 17.52 4.81 -3.19
CA ALA A 348 16.31 5.37 -2.58
C ALA A 348 15.06 4.75 -3.20
N SER A 349 14.12 4.30 -2.35
CA SER A 349 12.82 3.79 -2.79
C SER A 349 11.81 4.92 -2.83
N LEU A 350 11.16 5.09 -3.97
CA LEU A 350 10.09 6.06 -4.18
C LEU A 350 8.83 5.32 -4.64
N ARG A 351 7.69 5.81 -4.21
CA ARG A 351 6.40 5.43 -4.78
C ARG A 351 5.85 6.60 -5.57
N LEU A 352 5.72 6.44 -6.87
CA LEU A 352 5.25 7.46 -7.80
C LEU A 352 3.74 7.30 -7.96
N CYS A 353 3.00 8.37 -7.80
CA CYS A 353 1.56 8.40 -8.05
C CYS A 353 1.26 9.11 -9.36
N PHE A 354 0.53 8.43 -10.22
CA PHE A 354 0.08 8.94 -11.51
C PHE A 354 -1.44 9.08 -11.51
N ASN A 355 -1.94 10.14 -12.10
CA ASN A 355 -3.37 10.32 -12.30
C ASN A 355 -3.91 9.44 -13.44
N SER A 356 -5.22 9.50 -13.67
CA SER A 356 -5.93 8.75 -14.71
C SER A 356 -5.43 9.04 -16.16
N SER A 357 -4.73 10.16 -16.37
CA SER A 357 -4.09 10.48 -17.65
C SER A 357 -2.64 9.97 -17.76
N GLY A 358 -2.11 9.30 -16.74
CA GLY A 358 -0.75 8.79 -16.69
C GLY A 358 0.31 9.86 -16.39
N LYS A 359 -0.09 11.04 -15.90
CA LYS A 359 0.83 12.10 -15.49
C LYS A 359 1.23 11.91 -14.02
N LEU A 360 2.53 12.05 -13.72
CA LEU A 360 3.02 12.06 -12.33
C LEU A 360 2.39 13.24 -11.57
N GLU A 361 1.71 12.95 -10.48
CA GLU A 361 1.08 13.94 -9.61
C GLU A 361 1.90 14.25 -8.37
N TYR A 362 2.40 13.20 -7.71
CA TYR A 362 3.25 13.34 -6.52
C TYR A 362 4.14 12.13 -6.33
N ILE A 363 5.10 12.31 -5.44
CA ILE A 363 6.03 11.28 -5.00
C ILE A 363 5.74 10.98 -3.52
N TYR A 364 5.71 9.72 -3.14
CA TYR A 364 5.72 9.31 -1.76
C TYR A 364 7.05 8.64 -1.42
N MET A 365 7.64 9.07 -0.31
CA MET A 365 8.87 8.50 0.24
C MET A 365 8.55 7.82 1.58
N PRO A 366 8.90 6.54 1.77
CA PRO A 366 8.62 5.82 3.03
C PRO A 366 9.26 6.43 4.28
N SER A 367 10.31 7.23 4.13
CA SER A 367 10.88 8.07 5.20
C SER A 367 11.68 9.23 4.59
N LYS A 368 11.81 10.34 5.34
CA LYS A 368 12.68 11.47 4.97
C LYS A 368 14.14 11.10 4.76
N SER A 369 14.60 10.18 5.56
CA SER A 369 15.87 9.56 5.35
C SER A 369 15.59 8.19 4.74
N ALA A 370 15.80 8.07 3.41
CA ALA A 370 16.33 6.82 2.88
C ALA A 370 17.71 6.57 3.53
N SER A 371 17.85 6.94 4.82
CA SER A 371 19.07 6.80 5.56
C SER A 371 19.20 5.33 5.89
N VAL A 372 20.13 4.73 5.21
CA VAL A 372 20.71 3.47 5.61
C VAL A 372 21.27 3.70 7.01
N SER A 373 20.71 3.07 8.01
CA SER A 373 21.18 3.08 9.40
C SER A 373 21.54 1.68 9.83
N ASP A 374 22.31 1.54 10.91
CA ASP A 374 22.65 0.23 11.45
C ASP A 374 21.43 -0.63 11.80
N ASP A 375 20.31 -0.01 12.14
CA ASP A 375 19.10 -0.71 12.54
C ASP A 375 18.42 -1.46 11.38
N ASN A 376 18.71 -1.07 10.14
CA ASN A 376 18.11 -1.67 8.95
C ASN A 376 19.12 -2.30 7.99
N VAL A 377 20.41 -2.37 8.37
CA VAL A 377 21.49 -2.96 7.55
C VAL A 377 22.13 -4.15 8.25
N LEU A 378 22.40 -5.19 7.46
CA LEU A 378 23.11 -6.38 7.92
C LEU A 378 24.01 -6.93 6.82
N VAL A 379 25.19 -7.44 7.21
CA VAL A 379 26.07 -8.20 6.32
C VAL A 379 25.83 -9.70 6.50
N ALA A 380 25.64 -10.42 5.41
CA ALA A 380 25.54 -11.88 5.39
C ALA A 380 26.90 -12.53 5.65
N LYS A 381 27.36 -12.53 6.91
CA LYS A 381 28.70 -13.06 7.28
C LYS A 381 28.81 -14.59 7.09
N ASN A 382 27.70 -15.31 7.23
CA ASN A 382 27.62 -16.74 7.00
C ASN A 382 27.18 -17.04 5.56
N LYS A 383 27.64 -18.17 5.00
CA LYS A 383 27.19 -18.61 3.69
C LYS A 383 25.71 -18.97 3.78
N PRO A 384 24.83 -18.31 3.01
CA PRO A 384 23.42 -18.66 2.97
C PRO A 384 23.24 -20.10 2.48
N THR A 385 22.34 -20.83 3.12
CA THR A 385 21.88 -22.17 2.65
C THR A 385 20.45 -22.01 2.21
N GLY A 386 20.10 -22.45 1.02
CA GLY A 386 18.89 -22.22 0.21
C GLY A 386 17.54 -21.95 0.89
N SER A 387 17.38 -22.25 2.17
CA SER A 387 16.17 -21.95 2.97
C SER A 387 16.41 -20.97 4.12
N ASN A 388 17.64 -20.54 4.35
CA ASN A 388 17.97 -19.64 5.44
C ASN A 388 18.10 -18.20 4.95
N ASN A 389 17.22 -17.32 5.44
CA ASN A 389 17.33 -15.88 5.20
C ASN A 389 18.44 -15.29 6.09
N PRO A 390 19.61 -14.88 5.54
CA PRO A 390 20.67 -14.30 6.32
C PRO A 390 20.30 -12.94 6.94
N PHE A 391 19.22 -12.33 6.47
CA PHE A 391 18.73 -11.03 6.91
C PHE A 391 17.45 -11.14 7.75
N ALA A 392 17.10 -12.33 8.23
CA ALA A 392 15.86 -12.59 8.97
C ALA A 392 15.68 -11.68 10.21
N SER A 393 16.78 -11.32 10.88
CA SER A 393 16.71 -10.41 12.03
C SER A 393 16.19 -9.02 11.69
N LEU A 394 16.41 -8.53 10.46
CA LEU A 394 15.94 -7.23 10.01
C LEU A 394 14.41 -7.22 9.81
N SER A 395 13.84 -8.36 9.37
CA SER A 395 12.41 -8.51 9.09
C SER A 395 11.63 -9.20 10.22
N GLY A 396 12.21 -9.32 11.42
CA GLY A 396 11.56 -9.99 12.55
C GLY A 396 11.32 -11.49 12.33
N GLY A 397 12.20 -12.16 11.58
CA GLY A 397 12.12 -13.60 11.27
C GLY A 397 11.23 -13.96 10.07
N LYS A 398 10.57 -12.98 9.46
CA LYS A 398 9.73 -13.19 8.27
C LYS A 398 10.56 -13.08 6.98
N THR A 399 10.10 -13.69 5.91
CA THR A 399 10.63 -13.43 4.56
C THR A 399 10.03 -12.11 4.08
N PRO A 400 10.85 -11.12 3.64
CA PRO A 400 10.33 -9.89 3.07
C PRO A 400 9.42 -10.14 1.87
N ALA A 401 8.39 -9.32 1.68
CA ALA A 401 7.46 -9.42 0.56
C ALA A 401 8.16 -9.25 -0.79
N GLN A 402 9.23 -8.43 -0.81
CA GLN A 402 10.03 -8.17 -2.01
C GLN A 402 11.52 -8.21 -1.67
N ILE A 403 12.29 -8.84 -2.56
CA ILE A 403 13.75 -8.87 -2.47
C ILE A 403 14.32 -8.39 -3.80
N TYR A 404 15.22 -7.43 -3.75
CA TYR A 404 15.97 -6.96 -4.91
C TYR A 404 17.47 -7.11 -4.64
N LYS A 405 18.21 -7.71 -5.57
CA LYS A 405 19.65 -7.77 -5.50
C LYS A 405 20.27 -7.00 -6.65
N ASN A 406 21.08 -6.00 -6.32
CA ASN A 406 21.65 -5.04 -7.29
C ASN A 406 20.56 -4.48 -8.21
N GLY A 407 19.39 -4.21 -7.63
CA GLY A 407 18.27 -3.64 -8.31
C GLY A 407 17.43 -4.59 -9.16
N ILE A 408 17.74 -5.86 -9.21
CA ILE A 408 16.98 -6.89 -9.95
C ILE A 408 16.15 -7.69 -8.94
N PRO A 409 14.86 -8.02 -9.22
CA PRO A 409 14.10 -8.94 -8.38
C PRO A 409 14.85 -10.23 -8.13
N ALA A 410 14.89 -10.69 -6.90
CA ALA A 410 15.70 -11.81 -6.46
C ALA A 410 14.96 -12.68 -5.45
N GLU A 411 15.43 -13.92 -5.28
CA GLU A 411 14.97 -14.86 -4.27
C GLU A 411 16.02 -15.10 -3.19
N LEU A 412 15.66 -15.72 -2.08
CA LEU A 412 16.61 -16.10 -1.02
C LEU A 412 17.78 -16.95 -1.54
N SER A 413 17.55 -17.75 -2.57
CA SER A 413 18.56 -18.60 -3.23
C SER A 413 19.65 -17.80 -3.97
N ASP A 414 19.38 -16.53 -4.31
CA ASP A 414 20.32 -15.65 -5.02
C ASP A 414 21.31 -14.94 -4.07
N LEU A 415 21.01 -15.00 -2.78
CA LEU A 415 21.83 -14.35 -1.76
C LEU A 415 23.16 -15.11 -1.59
N ARG A 416 24.22 -14.35 -1.30
CA ARG A 416 25.58 -14.87 -1.17
C ARG A 416 26.22 -14.37 0.13
N GLN A 417 27.26 -15.05 0.53
CA GLN A 417 28.09 -14.59 1.65
C GLN A 417 28.73 -13.24 1.31
N TYR A 418 28.74 -12.35 2.31
CA TYR A 418 29.19 -10.96 2.21
C TYR A 418 28.31 -10.06 1.32
N ASP A 419 27.10 -10.47 1.02
CA ASP A 419 26.08 -9.53 0.57
C ASP A 419 25.65 -8.62 1.73
N VAL A 420 25.26 -7.39 1.40
CA VAL A 420 24.78 -6.39 2.35
C VAL A 420 23.28 -6.19 2.13
N GLY A 421 22.46 -6.53 3.11
CA GLY A 421 21.01 -6.33 3.07
C GLY A 421 20.63 -5.04 3.78
N THR A 422 19.76 -4.25 3.13
CA THR A 422 19.10 -3.07 3.70
C THR A 422 17.60 -3.32 3.65
N TYR A 423 16.93 -3.36 4.80
CA TYR A 423 15.51 -3.66 4.88
C TYR A 423 14.70 -2.42 5.22
N TYR A 424 13.66 -2.18 4.45
CA TYR A 424 12.70 -1.10 4.67
C TYR A 424 11.37 -1.68 5.14
N LYS A 425 11.10 -1.50 6.44
CA LYS A 425 9.91 -2.04 7.11
C LYS A 425 8.60 -1.51 6.51
N SER A 426 8.58 -0.23 6.10
CA SER A 426 7.40 0.43 5.54
C SER A 426 6.90 -0.17 4.22
N SER A 427 7.81 -0.71 3.42
CA SER A 427 7.51 -1.36 2.14
C SER A 427 7.71 -2.87 2.16
N ASP A 428 8.06 -3.44 3.32
CA ASP A 428 8.44 -4.85 3.49
C ASP A 428 9.41 -5.34 2.40
N THR A 429 10.43 -4.50 2.09
CA THR A 429 11.35 -4.72 0.98
C THR A 429 12.78 -4.84 1.48
N LEU A 430 13.47 -5.86 1.02
CA LEU A 430 14.90 -6.08 1.25
C LEU A 430 15.69 -5.74 -0.02
N PHE A 431 16.52 -4.73 0.05
CA PHE A 431 17.53 -4.44 -0.98
C PHE A 431 18.86 -5.07 -0.60
N VAL A 432 19.43 -5.85 -1.51
CA VAL A 432 20.67 -6.55 -1.31
C VAL A 432 21.72 -6.04 -2.29
N SER A 433 22.86 -5.61 -1.76
CA SER A 433 24.02 -5.19 -2.51
C SER A 433 25.11 -6.26 -2.41
N ASP A 434 25.75 -6.58 -3.51
CA ASP A 434 26.99 -7.36 -3.51
C ASP A 434 28.22 -6.50 -3.82
N LEU A 435 28.07 -5.18 -3.76
CA LEU A 435 29.12 -4.21 -4.07
C LEU A 435 30.30 -4.34 -3.10
N LYS A 436 31.49 -4.52 -3.65
CA LYS A 436 32.73 -4.71 -2.92
C LYS A 436 33.84 -3.85 -3.52
N LEU A 437 34.48 -3.05 -2.70
CA LEU A 437 35.61 -2.20 -3.10
C LEU A 437 36.88 -2.64 -2.39
N SER A 438 37.86 -3.18 -3.11
CA SER A 438 39.16 -3.52 -2.55
C SER A 438 40.17 -2.44 -2.87
N GLY A 439 40.91 -2.03 -1.86
CA GLY A 439 41.98 -1.04 -2.02
C GLY A 439 42.88 -0.93 -0.81
N LEU A 440 43.79 0.04 -0.86
CA LEU A 440 44.60 0.42 0.29
C LEU A 440 43.72 1.22 1.26
N TYR A 441 43.73 0.90 2.54
CA TYR A 441 43.12 1.68 3.60
C TYR A 441 43.97 2.92 3.85
N GLU A 442 43.64 4.03 3.18
CA GLU A 442 44.47 5.21 3.08
C GLU A 442 44.32 6.14 4.28
N ASN A 443 43.11 6.28 4.79
CA ASN A 443 42.79 7.17 5.92
C ASN A 443 41.54 6.71 6.66
N ALA A 444 41.40 7.16 7.91
CA ALA A 444 40.26 6.95 8.78
C ALA A 444 39.99 8.20 9.62
N TYR A 445 38.77 8.71 9.60
CA TYR A 445 38.36 9.86 10.40
C TYR A 445 37.21 9.47 11.34
N PRO A 446 37.16 9.87 12.59
CA PRO A 446 38.22 10.63 13.31
C PRO A 446 39.47 9.79 13.66
N ASN A 447 39.37 8.47 13.66
CA ASN A 447 40.50 7.54 13.91
C ASN A 447 40.15 6.12 13.42
N ALA A 448 41.15 5.25 13.33
CA ALA A 448 40.97 3.89 12.81
C ALA A 448 40.23 2.93 13.77
N ALA A 449 40.09 3.26 15.05
CA ALA A 449 39.40 2.40 16.01
C ALA A 449 37.85 2.55 15.91
N ALA A 450 37.37 3.75 15.56
CA ALA A 450 35.96 4.06 15.39
C ALA A 450 35.76 5.10 14.27
N PRO A 451 36.03 4.74 13.01
CA PRO A 451 35.90 5.68 11.91
C PRO A 451 34.43 5.97 11.57
N SER A 452 34.13 7.24 11.30
CA SER A 452 32.90 7.68 10.67
C SER A 452 33.04 7.77 9.15
N THR A 453 34.27 7.98 8.67
CA THR A 453 34.60 7.87 7.25
C THR A 453 35.96 7.16 7.07
N VAL A 454 36.10 6.51 5.91
CA VAL A 454 37.36 5.86 5.50
C VAL A 454 37.67 6.28 4.07
N THR A 455 38.99 6.36 3.78
CA THR A 455 39.46 6.63 2.41
C THR A 455 40.05 5.36 1.82
N VAL A 456 39.50 4.93 0.70
CA VAL A 456 39.98 3.81 -0.12
C VAL A 456 39.97 4.23 -1.58
N MET A 457 41.05 4.02 -2.29
CA MET A 457 41.21 4.49 -3.68
C MET A 457 40.95 6.00 -3.85
N GLY A 458 41.37 6.81 -2.87
CA GLY A 458 41.17 8.25 -2.88
C GLY A 458 39.73 8.71 -2.66
N ALA A 459 38.79 7.79 -2.52
CA ALA A 459 37.40 8.10 -2.23
C ALA A 459 37.11 8.03 -0.73
N GLU A 460 36.46 9.05 -0.21
CA GLU A 460 35.96 9.09 1.16
C GLU A 460 34.56 8.46 1.22
N LEU A 461 34.42 7.41 2.04
CA LEU A 461 33.18 6.64 2.18
C LEU A 461 32.69 6.71 3.63
N THR A 462 31.40 6.97 3.80
CA THR A 462 30.76 6.96 5.13
C THR A 462 30.72 5.54 5.69
N VAL A 463 31.05 5.41 6.97
CA VAL A 463 31.07 4.13 7.68
C VAL A 463 29.86 4.03 8.60
N LEU A 464 29.13 2.93 8.50
CA LEU A 464 28.07 2.61 9.47
C LEU A 464 28.71 2.17 10.80
N PRO A 465 28.14 2.51 11.95
CA PRO A 465 28.66 2.10 13.26
C PRO A 465 28.90 0.59 13.38
N SER A 466 28.04 -0.25 12.79
CA SER A 466 28.21 -1.72 12.76
C SER A 466 29.47 -2.19 12.05
N ALA A 467 29.99 -1.41 11.08
CA ALA A 467 31.20 -1.74 10.33
C ALA A 467 32.50 -1.38 11.09
N GLN A 468 32.42 -0.56 12.13
CA GLN A 468 33.62 -0.09 12.87
C GLN A 468 34.41 -1.24 13.48
N ALA A 469 33.72 -2.25 14.01
CA ALA A 469 34.39 -3.43 14.59
C ALA A 469 35.17 -4.25 13.54
N ASP A 470 34.62 -4.37 12.32
CA ASP A 470 35.30 -5.06 11.23
C ASP A 470 36.51 -4.24 10.75
N LEU A 471 36.37 -2.91 10.66
CA LEU A 471 37.45 -2.00 10.25
C LEU A 471 38.57 -1.91 11.29
N ALA A 472 38.24 -2.03 12.57
CA ALA A 472 39.24 -2.03 13.65
C ALA A 472 40.26 -3.18 13.56
N ALA A 473 39.96 -4.23 12.80
CA ALA A 473 40.90 -5.31 12.51
C ALA A 473 42.00 -4.92 11.50
N PHE A 474 41.88 -3.76 10.84
CA PHE A 474 42.82 -3.26 9.83
C PHE A 474 43.51 -1.99 10.31
N LYS A 475 44.71 -1.77 9.81
CA LYS A 475 45.47 -0.54 10.02
C LYS A 475 45.52 0.28 8.75
N VAL A 476 45.64 1.60 8.90
CA VAL A 476 45.95 2.47 7.75
C VAL A 476 47.23 1.98 7.10
N GLY A 477 47.18 1.71 5.80
CA GLY A 477 48.25 1.06 5.03
C GLY A 477 47.97 -0.40 4.66
N ASP A 478 47.01 -1.07 5.29
CA ASP A 478 46.61 -2.43 4.94
C ASP A 478 45.72 -2.46 3.68
N LYS A 479 45.66 -3.61 3.00
CA LYS A 479 44.68 -3.86 1.96
C LYS A 479 43.37 -4.34 2.60
N VAL A 480 42.27 -3.73 2.22
CA VAL A 480 40.94 -4.03 2.75
C VAL A 480 39.95 -4.20 1.60
N THR A 481 38.93 -5.00 1.79
CA THR A 481 37.73 -5.05 0.96
C THR A 481 36.56 -4.52 1.77
N LEU A 482 36.02 -3.40 1.37
CA LEU A 482 34.82 -2.80 1.94
C LEU A 482 33.58 -3.46 1.34
N LEU A 483 32.60 -3.78 2.21
CA LEU A 483 31.29 -4.30 1.85
C LEU A 483 30.30 -3.14 1.91
N LEU A 484 29.67 -2.83 0.78
CA LEU A 484 28.93 -1.60 0.62
C LEU A 484 27.42 -1.86 0.52
N THR A 485 26.64 -0.95 1.09
CA THR A 485 25.21 -0.87 0.86
C THR A 485 24.93 -0.47 -0.59
N THR A 486 23.67 -0.54 -1.02
CA THR A 486 23.22 -0.02 -2.33
C THR A 486 23.47 1.48 -2.49
N THR A 487 23.65 2.21 -1.39
CA THR A 487 23.95 3.66 -1.37
C THR A 487 25.43 3.98 -1.17
N GLY A 488 26.28 2.97 -1.15
CA GLY A 488 27.74 3.13 -1.06
C GLY A 488 28.30 3.36 0.35
N GLN A 489 27.50 3.19 1.41
CA GLN A 489 27.99 3.25 2.77
C GLN A 489 28.68 1.94 3.15
N VAL A 490 29.73 2.02 3.96
CA VAL A 490 30.48 0.86 4.43
C VAL A 490 29.70 0.17 5.54
N ALA A 491 29.21 -1.03 5.27
CA ALA A 491 28.48 -1.87 6.21
C ALA A 491 29.36 -2.95 6.86
N GLY A 492 30.54 -3.20 6.31
CA GLY A 492 31.51 -4.16 6.83
C GLY A 492 32.81 -4.11 6.08
N ALA A 493 33.81 -4.80 6.59
CA ALA A 493 35.14 -4.90 5.99
C ALA A 493 35.71 -6.30 6.18
N VAL A 494 36.42 -6.81 5.16
CA VAL A 494 37.09 -8.11 5.18
C VAL A 494 38.44 -8.04 4.48
N SER A 495 39.29 -9.06 4.69
CA SER A 495 40.51 -9.20 3.92
C SER A 495 40.21 -9.46 2.44
N PRO A 496 40.99 -8.92 1.49
CA PRO A 496 40.84 -9.21 0.05
C PRO A 496 41.00 -10.71 -0.32
N ASP A 497 41.57 -11.50 0.57
CA ASP A 497 41.69 -12.95 0.41
C ASP A 497 40.34 -13.66 0.68
N VAL A 498 39.49 -13.04 1.50
CA VAL A 498 38.18 -13.57 1.90
C VAL A 498 37.09 -13.18 0.90
N ALA A 499 37.10 -11.92 0.48
CA ALA A 499 36.17 -11.43 -0.55
C ALA A 499 36.90 -10.46 -1.49
N LYS A 500 36.78 -10.71 -2.78
CA LYS A 500 37.40 -9.87 -3.82
C LYS A 500 36.46 -8.74 -4.24
N SER A 501 37.06 -7.63 -4.68
CA SER A 501 36.33 -6.53 -5.30
C SER A 501 35.61 -6.98 -6.57
N ASN A 502 34.41 -6.49 -6.75
CA ASN A 502 33.68 -6.52 -8.02
C ASN A 502 33.48 -5.11 -8.60
N ALA A 503 34.22 -4.13 -8.10
CA ALA A 503 34.17 -2.76 -8.60
C ALA A 503 34.74 -2.70 -10.02
N VAL A 504 33.86 -2.63 -10.99
CA VAL A 504 34.14 -2.46 -12.41
C VAL A 504 33.42 -1.23 -12.94
N GLY A 505 33.92 -0.66 -14.02
CA GLY A 505 33.29 0.48 -14.67
C GLY A 505 33.78 0.64 -16.11
N VAL A 506 33.04 1.42 -16.89
CA VAL A 506 33.43 1.77 -18.25
C VAL A 506 34.40 2.94 -18.17
N ALA A 507 35.56 2.82 -18.83
CA ALA A 507 36.53 3.88 -18.89
C ALA A 507 36.20 4.87 -20.02
N GLU A 508 36.07 6.14 -19.68
CA GLU A 508 36.04 7.26 -20.63
C GLU A 508 37.45 7.87 -20.67
N VAL A 509 38.14 7.76 -21.82
CA VAL A 509 39.53 8.19 -21.93
C VAL A 509 39.67 9.35 -22.91
N LYS A 510 40.31 10.44 -22.48
CA LYS A 510 40.69 11.60 -23.28
C LYS A 510 42.19 11.87 -23.13
N GLY A 511 42.97 11.59 -24.18
CA GLY A 511 44.45 11.63 -24.09
C GLY A 511 44.95 10.58 -23.12
N THR A 512 45.61 11.02 -22.04
CA THR A 512 46.05 10.15 -20.92
C THR A 512 45.14 10.21 -19.71
N THR A 513 44.13 11.09 -19.69
CA THR A 513 43.18 11.20 -18.59
C THR A 513 42.05 10.19 -18.77
N ALA A 514 41.72 9.46 -17.72
CA ALA A 514 40.59 8.55 -17.70
C ALA A 514 39.61 8.92 -16.59
N THR A 515 38.32 8.83 -16.89
CA THR A 515 37.22 8.92 -15.94
C THR A 515 36.52 7.56 -15.90
N ILE A 516 36.35 6.99 -14.73
CA ILE A 516 35.72 5.69 -14.54
C ILE A 516 34.62 5.83 -13.47
N LYS A 517 33.39 5.45 -13.83
CA LYS A 517 32.28 5.31 -12.90
C LYS A 517 32.22 3.87 -12.40
N LEU A 518 32.58 3.67 -11.15
CA LEU A 518 32.57 2.36 -10.47
C LEU A 518 31.31 2.20 -9.60
N LEU A 519 30.94 0.96 -9.30
CA LEU A 519 29.89 0.64 -8.33
C LEU A 519 28.57 1.32 -8.72
N ASP A 520 28.15 1.13 -9.97
CA ASP A 520 26.92 1.70 -10.52
C ASP A 520 26.83 3.25 -10.41
N GLY A 521 27.98 3.91 -10.50
CA GLY A 521 28.10 5.37 -10.42
C GLY A 521 28.28 5.94 -9.01
N ILE A 522 28.28 5.11 -7.97
CA ILE A 522 28.51 5.54 -6.59
C ILE A 522 29.91 6.17 -6.43
N LEU A 523 30.90 5.65 -7.14
CA LEU A 523 32.26 6.12 -7.10
C LEU A 523 32.75 6.51 -8.49
N THR A 524 33.07 7.79 -8.68
CA THR A 524 33.72 8.27 -9.90
C THR A 524 35.19 8.56 -9.60
N LEU A 525 36.09 7.91 -10.33
CA LEU A 525 37.52 8.18 -10.28
C LEU A 525 37.95 8.91 -11.57
N GLU A 526 38.68 9.99 -11.41
CA GLU A 526 39.30 10.75 -12.52
C GLU A 526 40.77 10.91 -12.25
N GLY A 527 41.62 10.65 -13.26
CA GLY A 527 43.06 10.80 -13.10
C GLY A 527 43.82 10.48 -14.37
N GLN A 528 45.11 10.75 -14.32
CA GLN A 528 46.07 10.39 -15.35
C GLN A 528 46.29 8.86 -15.35
N THR A 529 46.23 8.25 -16.52
CA THR A 529 46.59 6.84 -16.63
C THR A 529 48.11 6.69 -16.61
N THR A 530 48.59 5.55 -16.10
CA THR A 530 50.00 5.19 -16.13
C THR A 530 50.48 4.71 -17.51
N TYR A 531 49.66 4.83 -18.53
CA TYR A 531 49.90 4.35 -19.88
C TYR A 531 50.23 5.48 -20.84
N SER A 532 50.93 5.13 -21.97
CA SER A 532 51.03 6.05 -23.09
C SER A 532 49.64 6.35 -23.68
N GLU A 533 49.48 7.50 -24.33
CA GLU A 533 48.22 7.92 -24.94
C GLU A 533 47.61 6.87 -25.89
N ALA A 534 48.44 6.25 -26.73
CA ALA A 534 48.02 5.16 -27.61
C ALA A 534 47.54 3.89 -26.89
N ALA A 535 48.11 3.61 -25.72
CA ALA A 535 47.68 2.47 -24.88
C ALA A 535 46.40 2.81 -24.09
N ALA A 536 46.33 4.04 -23.56
CA ALA A 536 45.15 4.54 -22.85
C ALA A 536 43.91 4.61 -23.76
N ALA A 537 44.06 5.07 -24.99
CA ALA A 537 42.97 5.13 -25.98
C ALA A 537 42.32 3.76 -26.27
N LYS A 538 43.05 2.65 -26.10
CA LYS A 538 42.50 1.28 -26.26
C LYS A 538 41.61 0.85 -25.10
N LEU A 539 41.58 1.61 -24.01
CA LEU A 539 40.72 1.37 -22.85
C LEU A 539 39.41 2.18 -22.95
N ASN A 540 39.35 3.15 -23.87
CA ASN A 540 38.13 3.96 -24.01
C ASN A 540 36.93 3.09 -24.41
N GLY A 541 35.81 3.22 -23.68
CA GLY A 541 34.62 2.40 -23.84
C GLY A 541 34.76 0.95 -23.35
N CYS A 542 35.90 0.58 -22.75
CA CYS A 542 36.10 -0.76 -22.22
C CYS A 542 35.66 -0.85 -20.75
N LEU A 543 35.15 -2.04 -20.38
CA LEU A 543 34.95 -2.39 -18.98
C LEU A 543 36.31 -2.65 -18.33
N VAL A 544 36.60 -1.94 -17.25
CA VAL A 544 37.89 -2.01 -16.56
C VAL A 544 37.71 -2.18 -15.04
N THR A 545 38.72 -2.74 -14.40
CA THR A 545 38.94 -2.63 -12.97
C THR A 545 40.04 -1.61 -12.70
N VAL A 546 39.97 -0.93 -11.57
CA VAL A 546 41.02 -0.05 -11.07
C VAL A 546 41.90 -0.85 -10.13
N SER A 547 43.14 -1.12 -10.51
CA SER A 547 44.09 -1.85 -9.69
C SER A 547 44.90 -0.94 -8.75
N SER A 548 45.01 0.36 -9.08
CA SER A 548 45.61 1.37 -8.24
C SER A 548 45.10 2.76 -8.60
N TYR A 549 44.80 3.57 -7.60
CA TYR A 549 44.63 5.03 -7.70
C TYR A 549 45.49 5.70 -6.66
N LYS A 550 46.47 6.44 -7.09
CA LYS A 550 47.42 7.06 -6.19
C LYS A 550 47.90 8.41 -6.74
N ARG A 551 47.74 9.46 -5.95
CA ARG A 551 48.17 10.83 -6.30
C ARG A 551 47.64 11.30 -7.68
N GLY A 552 46.36 10.95 -8.00
CA GLY A 552 45.75 11.30 -9.28
C GLY A 552 46.18 10.43 -10.46
N TYR A 553 46.91 9.33 -10.24
CA TYR A 553 47.27 8.36 -11.26
C TYR A 553 46.47 7.07 -11.13
N LEU A 554 45.92 6.64 -12.24
CA LEU A 554 45.09 5.44 -12.39
C LEU A 554 45.86 4.30 -13.07
N THR A 555 45.86 3.12 -12.48
CA THR A 555 46.28 1.90 -13.14
C THR A 555 45.03 1.05 -13.42
N LEU A 556 44.70 0.84 -14.71
CA LEU A 556 43.49 0.16 -15.15
C LEU A 556 43.85 -1.22 -15.69
N SER A 557 42.94 -2.15 -15.51
CA SER A 557 43.02 -3.48 -16.14
C SER A 557 41.72 -3.77 -16.86
N LYS A 558 41.81 -4.09 -18.16
CA LYS A 558 40.65 -4.48 -18.93
C LYS A 558 40.07 -5.78 -18.39
N VAL A 559 38.77 -5.83 -18.20
CA VAL A 559 38.07 -7.05 -17.81
C VAL A 559 37.97 -7.97 -19.04
N ASN A 560 38.80 -9.01 -19.05
CA ASN A 560 38.79 -10.04 -20.09
C ASN A 560 38.06 -11.27 -19.55
N GLY A 561 36.86 -11.55 -20.04
CA GLY A 561 36.11 -12.76 -19.65
C GLY A 561 35.10 -13.19 -20.71
N LYS A 562 34.77 -14.47 -20.77
CA LYS A 562 33.76 -15.03 -21.65
C LYS A 562 32.35 -14.43 -21.45
N GLY A 563 32.15 -13.62 -20.43
CA GLY A 563 30.91 -12.89 -20.17
C GLY A 563 30.94 -11.39 -20.49
N ALA A 564 32.14 -10.78 -20.66
CA ALA A 564 32.26 -9.34 -20.87
C ALA A 564 31.78 -8.87 -22.25
N SER A 565 31.72 -9.76 -23.24
CA SER A 565 31.20 -9.44 -24.57
C SER A 565 29.66 -9.51 -24.66
N THR A 566 29.00 -10.21 -23.75
CA THR A 566 27.54 -10.35 -23.73
C THR A 566 26.85 -9.27 -22.92
N ALA A 567 27.53 -8.65 -21.96
CA ALA A 567 26.99 -7.53 -21.18
C ALA A 567 27.07 -6.17 -21.90
N LEU A 568 27.87 -6.08 -22.99
CA LEU A 568 28.04 -4.87 -23.79
C LEU A 568 27.20 -4.86 -25.08
N ASN A 569 26.36 -5.85 -25.30
CA ASN A 569 25.41 -5.93 -26.41
C ASN A 569 23.95 -5.66 -25.96
N LEU A 570 23.78 -4.78 -25.01
CA LEU A 570 22.47 -4.20 -24.69
C LEU A 570 22.36 -2.81 -25.30
#